data_9f2dcaa15b8d42a44893d54e33f24d5c
#
_entry.id   9f2dcaa15b8d42a44893d54e33f24d5c
#
_cell.length_a   1.000
_cell.length_b   1.000
_cell.length_c   1.000
_cell.angle_alpha   90.00
_cell.angle_beta   90.00
_cell.angle_gamma   90.00
#
_symmetry.space_group_name_H-M   'P 1'
#
loop_
_entity.id
_entity.type
_entity.pdbx_description
1 polymer ?
#
loop_
_entity_poly.entity_id
_entity_poly.type
_entity_poly.pdbx_seq_one_letter_code
_entity_poly.pdbx_strand_id
1 'polypeptide(L)'
;MNQSIIQWFKFGSPQSFFPLAGRMIPWFWAATAVFGIAGLWISFFVAPTDAQQGEGYRIIFVHVPASWMSMFIYLVMAFWAGLGLALNTRVSGMMAQALAPTGALMAALSLWTGALWGKPMWGAWWVWDARLTSELILFFLYLGFMALQAAIDDPRRADKAGAILALVGVVNIPIIYFSVKWWNTLHQGSTINMNKAPSMAQTMVWGMLLMALCFWMYSIAVALTRVRAIILERERHTDWVKHAVE
;
A
#
# COMPACT_ATOMS: atom_id res chain seq x y z
N MET A 1 21.88 11.95 -25.86
CA MET A 1 20.95 11.34 -24.91
C MET A 1 20.47 10.02 -25.51
N ASN A 2 20.65 8.89 -24.79
CA ASN A 2 20.47 7.54 -25.33
C ASN A 2 19.00 7.32 -25.72
N GLN A 3 18.70 6.76 -26.92
CA GLN A 3 17.32 6.55 -27.41
C GLN A 3 16.44 5.74 -26.45
N SER A 4 17.03 4.84 -25.66
CA SER A 4 16.32 4.08 -24.64
C SER A 4 15.78 4.98 -23.51
N ILE A 5 16.52 6.01 -23.07
CA ILE A 5 16.08 6.95 -22.02
C ILE A 5 14.87 7.78 -22.51
N ILE A 6 14.91 8.22 -23.76
CA ILE A 6 13.80 8.99 -24.38
C ILE A 6 12.52 8.14 -24.43
N GLN A 7 12.62 6.83 -24.69
CA GLN A 7 11.45 5.94 -24.71
C GLN A 7 10.81 5.76 -23.34
N TRP A 8 11.58 5.75 -22.25
CA TRP A 8 11.03 5.66 -20.88
C TRP A 8 10.30 6.94 -20.48
N PHE A 9 10.80 8.11 -20.84
CA PHE A 9 10.11 9.40 -20.58
C PHE A 9 8.76 9.50 -21.30
N LYS A 10 8.53 8.72 -22.37
CA LYS A 10 7.23 8.66 -23.05
C LYS A 10 6.10 8.28 -22.08
N PHE A 11 6.34 7.39 -21.12
CA PHE A 11 5.35 6.95 -20.14
C PHE A 11 5.13 7.96 -18.99
N GLY A 12 5.88 9.03 -18.91
CA GLY A 12 5.57 10.19 -18.07
C GLY A 12 4.42 11.04 -18.59
N SER A 13 3.95 10.80 -19.83
CA SER A 13 2.78 11.44 -20.44
C SER A 13 1.50 10.66 -20.13
N PRO A 14 0.39 11.31 -19.70
CA PRO A 14 -0.90 10.67 -19.48
C PRO A 14 -1.42 9.91 -20.70
N GLN A 15 -1.33 10.49 -21.89
CA GLN A 15 -1.77 9.87 -23.14
C GLN A 15 -1.06 8.54 -23.46
N SER A 16 0.23 8.44 -23.18
CA SER A 16 0.99 7.22 -23.43
C SER A 16 0.84 6.18 -22.31
N PHE A 17 0.67 6.65 -21.06
CA PHE A 17 0.51 5.77 -19.90
C PHE A 17 -0.87 5.14 -19.82
N PHE A 18 -1.92 5.85 -20.20
CA PHE A 18 -3.31 5.40 -20.11
C PHE A 18 -3.58 4.03 -20.77
N PRO A 19 -3.18 3.77 -22.04
CA PRO A 19 -3.38 2.46 -22.67
C PRO A 19 -2.49 1.38 -22.07
N LEU A 20 -1.27 1.71 -21.61
CA LEU A 20 -0.40 0.76 -20.92
C LEU A 20 -1.05 0.27 -19.63
N ALA A 21 -1.50 1.20 -18.78
CA ALA A 21 -2.19 0.86 -17.54
C ALA A 21 -3.42 -0.02 -17.80
N GLY A 22 -4.21 0.28 -18.84
CA GLY A 22 -5.38 -0.52 -19.21
C GLY A 22 -5.05 -1.96 -19.57
N ARG A 23 -3.94 -2.21 -20.27
CA ARG A 23 -3.49 -3.57 -20.63
C ARG A 23 -2.98 -4.36 -19.42
N MET A 24 -2.43 -3.68 -18.41
CA MET A 24 -1.87 -4.32 -17.21
C MET A 24 -2.94 -4.72 -16.20
N ILE A 25 -4.02 -3.96 -16.06
CA ILE A 25 -5.07 -4.16 -15.05
C ILE A 25 -5.59 -5.61 -14.98
N PRO A 26 -6.02 -6.27 -16.09
CA PRO A 26 -6.59 -7.62 -16.00
C PRO A 26 -5.58 -8.65 -15.48
N TRP A 27 -4.30 -8.51 -15.79
CA TRP A 27 -3.24 -9.41 -15.32
C TRP A 27 -3.03 -9.29 -13.81
N PHE A 28 -3.05 -8.07 -13.27
CA PHE A 28 -2.95 -7.86 -11.83
C PHE A 28 -4.18 -8.34 -11.09
N TRP A 29 -5.39 -8.19 -11.64
CA TRP A 29 -6.60 -8.78 -11.07
C TRP A 29 -6.56 -10.32 -11.11
N ALA A 30 -6.11 -10.92 -12.20
CA ALA A 30 -5.95 -12.38 -12.30
C ALA A 30 -4.93 -12.88 -11.26
N ALA A 31 -3.78 -12.22 -11.13
CA ALA A 31 -2.78 -12.54 -10.11
C ALA A 31 -3.33 -12.38 -8.68
N THR A 32 -4.11 -11.33 -8.41
CA THR A 32 -4.81 -11.13 -7.14
C THR A 32 -5.72 -12.32 -6.81
N ALA A 33 -6.51 -12.76 -7.77
CA ALA A 33 -7.41 -13.91 -7.58
C ALA A 33 -6.63 -15.21 -7.31
N VAL A 34 -5.59 -15.49 -8.11
CA VAL A 34 -4.76 -16.70 -7.94
C VAL A 34 -4.07 -16.72 -6.58
N PHE A 35 -3.36 -15.65 -6.22
CA PHE A 35 -2.66 -15.58 -4.93
C PHE A 35 -3.65 -15.53 -3.75
N GLY A 36 -4.79 -14.86 -3.90
CA GLY A 36 -5.82 -14.79 -2.87
C GLY A 36 -6.45 -16.16 -2.60
N ILE A 37 -6.87 -16.88 -3.64
CA ILE A 37 -7.44 -18.23 -3.49
C ILE A 37 -6.42 -19.19 -2.88
N ALA A 38 -5.19 -19.23 -3.41
CA ALA A 38 -4.14 -20.10 -2.88
C ALA A 38 -3.75 -19.72 -1.46
N GLY A 39 -3.60 -18.41 -1.17
CA GLY A 39 -3.27 -17.91 0.15
C GLY A 39 -4.34 -18.23 1.19
N LEU A 40 -5.61 -17.99 0.90
CA LEU A 40 -6.73 -18.32 1.77
C LEU A 40 -6.84 -19.84 1.99
N TRP A 41 -6.69 -20.62 0.93
CA TRP A 41 -6.72 -22.08 1.04
C TRP A 41 -5.64 -22.59 1.99
N ILE A 42 -4.39 -22.19 1.80
CA ILE A 42 -3.28 -22.61 2.68
C ILE A 42 -3.52 -22.10 4.11
N SER A 43 -3.93 -20.84 4.27
CA SER A 43 -4.08 -20.20 5.56
C SER A 43 -5.17 -20.82 6.44
N PHE A 44 -6.29 -21.23 5.83
CA PHE A 44 -7.45 -21.71 6.58
C PHE A 44 -7.63 -23.22 6.59
N PHE A 45 -7.09 -23.96 5.60
CA PHE A 45 -7.31 -25.39 5.46
C PHE A 45 -6.04 -26.23 5.59
N VAL A 46 -4.84 -25.67 5.38
CA VAL A 46 -3.57 -26.42 5.42
C VAL A 46 -2.71 -26.05 6.62
N ALA A 47 -2.64 -24.77 6.97
CA ALA A 47 -1.83 -24.29 8.08
C ALA A 47 -2.33 -24.89 9.42
N PRO A 48 -1.42 -25.46 10.26
CA PRO A 48 -1.78 -26.05 11.53
C PRO A 48 -2.29 -24.99 12.51
N THR A 49 -3.02 -25.42 13.54
CA THR A 49 -3.40 -24.56 14.67
C THR A 49 -2.16 -24.15 15.45
N ASP A 50 -2.07 -22.89 15.87
CA ASP A 50 -0.97 -22.41 16.70
C ASP A 50 -1.11 -22.92 18.14
N ALA A 51 0.00 -23.39 18.73
CA ALA A 51 0.00 -23.99 20.07
C ALA A 51 -0.31 -23.00 21.21
N GLN A 52 -0.02 -21.69 21.01
CA GLN A 52 -0.22 -20.66 22.03
C GLN A 52 -1.49 -19.83 21.79
N GLN A 53 -1.80 -19.53 20.52
CA GLN A 53 -2.87 -18.61 20.14
C GLN A 53 -4.11 -19.32 19.60
N GLY A 54 -4.07 -20.66 19.47
CA GLY A 54 -5.16 -21.43 18.89
C GLY A 54 -5.49 -20.94 17.47
N GLU A 55 -6.77 -20.99 17.08
CA GLU A 55 -7.22 -20.52 15.76
C GLU A 55 -7.19 -18.99 15.60
N GLY A 56 -7.11 -18.23 16.70
CA GLY A 56 -7.03 -16.78 16.68
C GLY A 56 -5.81 -16.24 15.94
N TYR A 57 -4.73 -17.02 15.84
CA TYR A 57 -3.52 -16.64 15.11
C TYR A 57 -3.79 -16.42 13.61
N ARG A 58 -4.84 -17.03 13.02
CA ARG A 58 -5.12 -16.92 11.57
C ARG A 58 -5.32 -15.49 11.08
N ILE A 59 -5.58 -14.58 11.99
CA ILE A 59 -5.65 -13.14 11.67
C ILE A 59 -4.34 -12.60 11.06
N ILE A 60 -3.20 -13.26 11.33
CA ILE A 60 -1.89 -12.88 10.75
C ILE A 60 -1.90 -12.86 9.22
N PHE A 61 -2.70 -13.73 8.58
CA PHE A 61 -2.77 -13.84 7.13
C PHE A 61 -3.43 -12.63 6.46
N VAL A 62 -4.10 -11.79 7.24
CA VAL A 62 -4.66 -10.50 6.79
C VAL A 62 -3.90 -9.33 7.43
N HIS A 63 -3.67 -9.39 8.74
CA HIS A 63 -3.04 -8.31 9.49
C HIS A 63 -1.62 -7.99 9.03
N VAL A 64 -0.77 -9.01 8.92
CA VAL A 64 0.65 -8.81 8.54
C VAL A 64 0.79 -8.31 7.10
N PRO A 65 0.13 -8.91 6.09
CA PRO A 65 0.11 -8.35 4.74
C PRO A 65 -0.42 -6.92 4.67
N ALA A 66 -1.49 -6.59 5.41
CA ALA A 66 -2.04 -5.23 5.44
C ALA A 66 -1.02 -4.22 6.02
N SER A 67 -0.38 -4.57 7.14
CA SER A 67 0.64 -3.73 7.77
C SER A 67 1.88 -3.55 6.87
N TRP A 68 2.33 -4.58 6.15
CA TRP A 68 3.41 -4.44 5.19
C TRP A 68 3.03 -3.55 4.02
N MET A 69 1.81 -3.73 3.49
CA MET A 69 1.32 -2.93 2.37
C MET A 69 1.05 -1.48 2.76
N SER A 70 0.59 -1.19 3.98
CA SER A 70 0.42 0.19 4.43
C SER A 70 1.73 0.97 4.35
N MET A 71 2.83 0.41 4.84
CA MET A 71 4.16 1.03 4.79
C MET A 71 4.72 1.07 3.36
N PHE A 72 4.61 -0.04 2.61
CA PHE A 72 5.17 -0.14 1.27
C PHE A 72 4.49 0.81 0.29
N ILE A 73 3.14 0.87 0.30
CA ILE A 73 2.39 1.80 -0.55
C ILE A 73 2.75 3.25 -0.21
N TYR A 74 3.01 3.58 1.07
CA TYR A 74 3.44 4.93 1.44
C TYR A 74 4.79 5.29 0.82
N LEU A 75 5.76 4.37 0.86
CA LEU A 75 7.05 4.58 0.21
C LEU A 75 6.92 4.77 -1.31
N VAL A 76 6.08 3.95 -1.97
CA VAL A 76 5.83 4.07 -3.41
C VAL A 76 5.09 5.37 -3.73
N MET A 77 4.13 5.79 -2.91
CA MET A 77 3.42 7.06 -3.04
C MET A 77 4.39 8.25 -2.89
N ALA A 78 5.25 8.23 -1.87
CA ALA A 78 6.25 9.27 -1.66
C ALA A 78 7.29 9.31 -2.79
N PHE A 79 7.69 8.16 -3.32
CA PHE A 79 8.57 8.08 -4.49
C PHE A 79 7.93 8.76 -5.72
N TRP A 80 6.69 8.44 -6.05
CA TRP A 80 5.98 9.09 -7.16
C TRP A 80 5.78 10.58 -6.91
N ALA A 81 5.43 10.97 -5.70
CA ALA A 81 5.30 12.36 -5.30
C ALA A 81 6.63 13.12 -5.45
N GLY A 82 7.74 12.53 -5.01
CA GLY A 82 9.10 13.08 -5.18
C GLY A 82 9.51 13.21 -6.65
N LEU A 83 9.21 12.20 -7.48
CA LEU A 83 9.43 12.29 -8.93
C LEU A 83 8.61 13.44 -9.56
N GLY A 84 7.38 13.62 -9.12
CA GLY A 84 6.53 14.72 -9.57
C GLY A 84 7.14 16.09 -9.26
N LEU A 85 7.71 16.26 -8.06
CA LEU A 85 8.42 17.48 -7.67
C LEU A 85 9.70 17.69 -8.47
N ALA A 86 10.51 16.64 -8.62
CA ALA A 86 11.84 16.74 -9.23
C ALA A 86 11.78 16.90 -10.75
N LEU A 87 10.89 16.15 -11.42
CA LEU A 87 10.83 16.06 -12.89
C LEU A 87 9.61 16.79 -13.49
N ASN A 88 8.73 17.34 -12.66
CA ASN A 88 7.50 18.02 -13.07
C ASN A 88 6.62 17.17 -14.02
N THR A 89 6.60 15.84 -13.81
CA THR A 89 5.81 14.91 -14.63
C THR A 89 4.38 14.81 -14.11
N ARG A 90 3.39 14.93 -15.00
CA ARG A 90 1.96 14.93 -14.63
C ARG A 90 1.49 13.56 -14.08
N VAL A 91 1.93 12.47 -14.70
CA VAL A 91 1.56 11.10 -14.28
C VAL A 91 2.03 10.80 -12.86
N SER A 92 3.16 11.35 -12.42
CA SER A 92 3.71 11.08 -11.09
C SER A 92 2.79 11.59 -9.97
N GLY A 93 2.27 12.81 -10.06
CA GLY A 93 1.30 13.32 -9.09
C GLY A 93 -0.01 12.51 -9.10
N MET A 94 -0.51 12.18 -10.31
CA MET A 94 -1.71 11.35 -10.48
C MET A 94 -1.52 9.94 -9.89
N MET A 95 -0.32 9.35 -10.00
CA MET A 95 0.00 8.05 -9.42
C MET A 95 0.05 8.12 -7.88
N ALA A 96 0.67 9.15 -7.32
CA ALA A 96 0.66 9.36 -5.88
C ALA A 96 -0.77 9.50 -5.33
N GLN A 97 -1.61 10.28 -6.02
CA GLN A 97 -3.03 10.42 -5.69
C GLN A 97 -3.79 9.09 -5.78
N ALA A 98 -3.52 8.26 -6.80
CA ALA A 98 -4.18 6.97 -7.00
C ALA A 98 -3.82 5.93 -5.91
N LEU A 99 -2.61 6.02 -5.35
CA LEU A 99 -2.10 5.11 -4.31
C LEU A 99 -2.66 5.40 -2.91
N ALA A 100 -2.88 6.67 -2.57
CA ALA A 100 -3.22 7.11 -1.22
C ALA A 100 -4.45 6.40 -0.62
N PRO A 101 -5.60 6.25 -1.32
CA PRO A 101 -6.77 5.59 -0.73
C PRO A 101 -6.54 4.10 -0.43
N THR A 102 -5.72 3.42 -1.25
CA THR A 102 -5.38 2.02 -1.00
C THR A 102 -4.44 1.89 0.20
N GLY A 103 -3.45 2.78 0.32
CA GLY A 103 -2.58 2.82 1.49
C GLY A 103 -3.35 3.10 2.78
N ALA A 104 -4.28 4.06 2.76
CA ALA A 104 -5.18 4.33 3.87
C ALA A 104 -6.03 3.10 4.27
N LEU A 105 -6.58 2.39 3.27
CA LEU A 105 -7.33 1.15 3.50
C LEU A 105 -6.47 0.08 4.18
N MET A 106 -5.22 -0.10 3.73
CA MET A 106 -4.31 -1.08 4.33
C MET A 106 -3.92 -0.70 5.76
N ALA A 107 -3.68 0.57 6.04
CA ALA A 107 -3.42 1.05 7.39
C ALA A 107 -4.65 0.87 8.32
N ALA A 108 -5.85 1.22 7.85
CA ALA A 108 -7.09 1.00 8.58
C ALA A 108 -7.33 -0.49 8.86
N LEU A 109 -7.10 -1.36 7.87
CA LEU A 109 -7.24 -2.81 8.00
C LEU A 109 -6.22 -3.38 9.00
N SER A 110 -4.97 -2.89 8.96
CA SER A 110 -3.93 -3.26 9.93
C SER A 110 -4.34 -2.87 11.36
N LEU A 111 -4.78 -1.64 11.58
CA LEU A 111 -5.23 -1.16 12.89
C LEU A 111 -6.43 -1.95 13.40
N TRP A 112 -7.43 -2.18 12.56
CA TRP A 112 -8.65 -2.90 12.93
C TRP A 112 -8.37 -4.37 13.26
N THR A 113 -7.66 -5.08 12.41
CA THR A 113 -7.30 -6.49 12.65
C THR A 113 -6.35 -6.62 13.82
N GLY A 114 -5.45 -5.65 14.04
CA GLY A 114 -4.60 -5.59 15.21
C GLY A 114 -5.39 -5.44 16.51
N ALA A 115 -6.42 -4.60 16.54
CA ALA A 115 -7.32 -4.45 17.69
C ALA A 115 -8.11 -5.73 17.97
N LEU A 116 -8.65 -6.39 16.92
CA LEU A 116 -9.36 -7.67 17.04
C LEU A 116 -8.45 -8.77 17.58
N TRP A 117 -7.18 -8.79 17.19
CA TRP A 117 -6.20 -9.74 17.69
C TRP A 117 -5.73 -9.40 19.11
N GLY A 118 -5.54 -8.13 19.41
CA GLY A 118 -5.05 -7.63 20.69
C GLY A 118 -5.98 -7.97 21.85
N LYS A 119 -7.30 -7.91 21.64
CA LYS A 119 -8.26 -8.19 22.70
C LYS A 119 -8.14 -9.59 23.31
N PRO A 120 -8.15 -10.71 22.55
CA PRO A 120 -7.96 -12.03 23.12
C PRO A 120 -6.52 -12.32 23.57
N MET A 121 -5.50 -11.68 22.95
CA MET A 121 -4.09 -11.98 23.25
C MET A 121 -3.56 -11.19 24.46
N TRP A 122 -3.94 -9.91 24.59
CA TRP A 122 -3.39 -8.98 25.58
C TRP A 122 -4.47 -8.36 26.47
N GLY A 123 -5.74 -8.71 26.30
CA GLY A 123 -6.86 -8.20 27.10
C GLY A 123 -7.32 -6.78 26.72
N ALA A 124 -6.67 -6.11 25.77
CA ALA A 124 -6.96 -4.73 25.37
C ALA A 124 -7.22 -4.60 23.87
N TRP A 125 -8.19 -3.75 23.49
CA TRP A 125 -8.43 -3.39 22.09
C TRP A 125 -7.36 -2.42 21.56
N TRP A 126 -6.81 -1.60 22.44
CA TRP A 126 -5.84 -0.56 22.10
C TRP A 126 -4.90 -0.30 23.28
N VAL A 127 -3.64 -0.07 22.96
CA VAL A 127 -2.63 0.48 23.86
C VAL A 127 -1.87 1.58 23.16
N TRP A 128 -1.52 2.63 23.87
CA TRP A 128 -0.73 3.74 23.34
C TRP A 128 0.76 3.40 23.37
N ASP A 129 1.16 2.41 22.59
CA ASP A 129 2.55 2.09 22.38
C ASP A 129 3.10 2.68 21.08
N ALA A 130 4.41 2.61 20.90
CA ALA A 130 5.06 3.20 19.73
C ALA A 130 4.63 2.54 18.41
N ARG A 131 4.31 1.24 18.41
CA ARG A 131 3.91 0.51 17.21
C ARG A 131 2.53 0.92 16.72
N LEU A 132 1.53 0.86 17.60
CA LEU A 132 0.15 1.19 17.25
C LEU A 132 0.00 2.68 16.95
N THR A 133 0.66 3.54 17.75
CA THR A 133 0.59 5.00 17.56
C THR A 133 1.23 5.42 16.24
N SER A 134 2.39 4.87 15.87
CA SER A 134 3.03 5.22 14.59
C SER A 134 2.25 4.69 13.37
N GLU A 135 1.59 3.53 13.47
CA GLU A 135 0.69 3.03 12.42
C GLU A 135 -0.56 3.92 12.29
N LEU A 136 -1.11 4.43 13.41
CA LEU A 136 -2.21 5.40 13.39
C LEU A 136 -1.79 6.73 12.77
N ILE A 137 -0.56 7.21 13.04
CA ILE A 137 0.00 8.40 12.38
C ILE A 137 0.10 8.15 10.87
N LEU A 138 0.53 6.97 10.43
CA LEU A 138 0.59 6.63 9.01
C LEU A 138 -0.80 6.72 8.35
N PHE A 139 -1.82 6.21 9.01
CA PHE A 139 -3.20 6.33 8.54
C PHE A 139 -3.61 7.79 8.38
N PHE A 140 -3.33 8.66 9.37
CA PHE A 140 -3.63 10.09 9.27
C PHE A 140 -2.78 10.82 8.23
N LEU A 141 -1.56 10.39 7.96
CA LEU A 141 -0.75 10.94 6.87
C LEU A 141 -1.38 10.66 5.50
N TYR A 142 -1.96 9.48 5.28
CA TYR A 142 -2.74 9.18 4.08
C TYR A 142 -4.00 10.05 3.99
N LEU A 143 -4.76 10.17 5.08
CA LEU A 143 -5.95 11.02 5.12
C LEU A 143 -5.60 12.49 4.87
N GLY A 144 -4.52 12.99 5.47
CA GLY A 144 -4.02 14.34 5.25
C GLY A 144 -3.61 14.60 3.81
N PHE A 145 -2.93 13.63 3.17
CA PHE A 145 -2.61 13.71 1.74
C PHE A 145 -3.88 13.81 0.88
N MET A 146 -4.87 12.96 1.13
CA MET A 146 -6.15 13.00 0.40
C MET A 146 -6.92 14.30 0.65
N ALA A 147 -6.90 14.79 1.90
CA ALA A 147 -7.54 16.06 2.26
C ALA A 147 -6.90 17.25 1.53
N LEU A 148 -5.55 17.30 1.42
CA LEU A 148 -4.87 18.33 0.65
C LEU A 148 -5.23 18.28 -0.84
N GLN A 149 -5.35 17.07 -1.41
CA GLN A 149 -5.76 16.90 -2.80
C GLN A 149 -7.20 17.39 -3.05
N ALA A 150 -8.08 17.26 -2.06
CA ALA A 150 -9.48 17.68 -2.16
C ALA A 150 -9.69 19.18 -1.85
N ALA A 151 -8.84 19.77 -1.01
CA ALA A 151 -9.01 21.14 -0.54
C ALA A 151 -8.37 22.20 -1.47
N ILE A 152 -7.48 21.81 -2.37
CA ILE A 152 -6.75 22.73 -3.25
C ILE A 152 -7.27 22.58 -4.68
N ASP A 153 -7.94 23.61 -5.20
CA ASP A 153 -8.57 23.59 -6.53
C ASP A 153 -7.55 23.40 -7.68
N ASP A 154 -6.37 24.03 -7.59
CA ASP A 154 -5.33 23.88 -8.59
C ASP A 154 -4.60 22.54 -8.45
N PRO A 155 -4.72 21.61 -9.43
CA PRO A 155 -4.14 20.28 -9.31
C PRO A 155 -2.62 20.27 -9.14
N ARG A 156 -1.90 21.25 -9.70
CA ARG A 156 -0.44 21.31 -9.57
C ARG A 156 -0.02 21.77 -8.17
N ARG A 157 -0.77 22.68 -7.58
CA ARG A 157 -0.55 23.11 -6.19
C ARG A 157 -0.91 21.99 -5.22
N ALA A 158 -2.02 21.28 -5.46
CA ALA A 158 -2.43 20.12 -4.70
C ALA A 158 -1.33 19.04 -4.72
N ASP A 159 -0.83 18.68 -5.92
CA ASP A 159 0.25 17.70 -6.08
C ASP A 159 1.52 18.11 -5.32
N LYS A 160 1.92 19.41 -5.37
CA LYS A 160 3.09 19.90 -4.63
C LYS A 160 2.90 19.83 -3.11
N ALA A 161 1.75 20.28 -2.60
CA ALA A 161 1.44 20.23 -1.17
C ALA A 161 1.40 18.79 -0.66
N GLY A 162 0.71 17.91 -1.38
CA GLY A 162 0.66 16.48 -1.07
C GLY A 162 2.04 15.81 -1.12
N ALA A 163 2.87 16.19 -2.10
CA ALA A 163 4.22 15.64 -2.22
C ALA A 163 5.12 16.02 -1.04
N ILE A 164 5.04 17.25 -0.55
CA ILE A 164 5.78 17.68 0.63
C ILE A 164 5.34 16.86 1.85
N LEU A 165 4.03 16.71 2.07
CA LEU A 165 3.50 15.90 3.17
C LEU A 165 3.96 14.44 3.06
N ALA A 166 3.86 13.85 1.85
CA ALA A 166 4.28 12.46 1.62
C ALA A 166 5.75 12.25 1.91
N LEU A 167 6.64 13.15 1.47
CA LEU A 167 8.08 13.05 1.69
C LEU A 167 8.45 13.23 3.16
N VAL A 168 7.85 14.20 3.86
CA VAL A 168 8.06 14.40 5.30
C VAL A 168 7.57 13.16 6.08
N GLY A 169 6.43 12.62 5.72
CA GLY A 169 5.86 11.45 6.39
C GLY A 169 6.66 10.16 6.23
N VAL A 170 7.59 10.06 5.25
CA VAL A 170 8.48 8.88 5.10
C VAL A 170 9.26 8.58 6.38
N VAL A 171 9.59 9.59 7.18
CA VAL A 171 10.29 9.42 8.47
C VAL A 171 9.52 8.51 9.43
N ASN A 172 8.19 8.45 9.31
CA ASN A 172 7.35 7.57 10.14
C ASN A 172 7.54 6.07 9.81
N ILE A 173 7.94 5.72 8.59
CA ILE A 173 8.09 4.30 8.18
C ILE A 173 9.16 3.55 8.98
N PRO A 174 10.41 4.03 9.11
CA PRO A 174 11.37 3.38 9.98
C PRO A 174 10.94 3.36 11.45
N ILE A 175 10.21 4.37 11.93
CA ILE A 175 9.66 4.38 13.29
C ILE A 175 8.70 3.20 13.47
N ILE A 176 7.75 2.98 12.55
CA ILE A 176 6.86 1.83 12.58
C ILE A 176 7.66 0.52 12.57
N TYR A 177 8.59 0.37 11.63
CA TYR A 177 9.33 -0.87 11.45
C TYR A 177 10.20 -1.25 12.65
N PHE A 178 10.90 -0.26 13.23
CA PHE A 178 11.83 -0.48 14.33
C PHE A 178 11.19 -0.29 15.71
N SER A 179 9.92 0.14 15.81
CA SER A 179 9.24 0.40 17.08
C SER A 179 9.36 -0.75 18.08
N VAL A 180 9.18 -2.00 17.61
CA VAL A 180 9.28 -3.22 18.43
C VAL A 180 10.72 -3.54 18.92
N LYS A 181 11.74 -2.86 18.37
CA LYS A 181 13.15 -3.01 18.78
C LYS A 181 13.61 -1.85 19.65
N TRP A 182 13.08 -0.65 19.41
CA TRP A 182 13.51 0.58 20.09
C TRP A 182 12.72 0.87 21.36
N TRP A 183 11.49 0.39 21.45
CA TRP A 183 10.60 0.62 22.58
C TRP A 183 9.94 -0.68 23.07
N ASN A 184 9.52 -0.68 24.34
CA ASN A 184 8.69 -1.74 24.88
C ASN A 184 7.28 -1.63 24.29
N THR A 185 6.83 -2.67 23.62
CA THR A 185 5.48 -2.77 23.05
C THR A 185 4.89 -4.13 23.39
N LEU A 186 3.57 -4.25 23.44
CA LEU A 186 2.90 -5.54 23.55
C LEU A 186 2.97 -6.31 22.23
N HIS A 187 3.26 -5.63 21.13
CA HIS A 187 3.33 -6.24 19.81
C HIS A 187 4.51 -7.20 19.69
N GLN A 188 4.24 -8.38 19.15
CA GLN A 188 5.28 -9.38 18.90
C GLN A 188 6.37 -8.85 17.95
N GLY A 189 7.60 -9.28 18.18
CA GLY A 189 8.70 -9.07 17.23
C GLY A 189 8.43 -9.75 15.89
N SER A 190 9.15 -9.37 14.84
CA SER A 190 9.03 -9.98 13.52
C SER A 190 9.35 -11.48 13.57
N THR A 191 8.38 -12.33 13.21
CA THR A 191 8.53 -13.78 13.08
C THR A 191 9.33 -14.19 11.84
N ILE A 192 9.36 -13.33 10.82
CA ILE A 192 10.23 -13.48 9.65
C ILE A 192 11.33 -12.43 9.74
N ASN A 193 12.57 -12.88 9.72
CA ASN A 193 13.74 -12.02 9.60
C ASN A 193 14.82 -12.70 8.74
N MET A 194 15.70 -11.92 8.14
CA MET A 194 16.69 -12.43 7.17
C MET A 194 17.81 -13.27 7.81
N ASN A 195 17.97 -13.20 9.14
CA ASN A 195 19.12 -13.79 9.84
C ASN A 195 18.79 -15.07 10.62
N LYS A 196 17.52 -15.44 10.72
CA LYS A 196 17.07 -16.63 11.46
C LYS A 196 15.93 -17.30 10.71
N ALA A 197 15.80 -18.62 10.89
CA ALA A 197 14.63 -19.35 10.42
C ALA A 197 13.35 -18.75 11.04
N PRO A 198 12.24 -18.72 10.29
CA PRO A 198 10.95 -18.27 10.82
C PRO A 198 10.56 -19.07 12.07
N SER A 199 10.00 -18.40 13.07
CA SER A 199 9.54 -19.03 14.33
C SER A 199 8.12 -19.59 14.22
N MET A 200 7.66 -19.91 13.02
CA MET A 200 6.33 -20.46 12.73
C MET A 200 6.43 -21.62 11.73
N ALA A 201 5.39 -22.44 11.63
CA ALA A 201 5.33 -23.55 10.67
C ALA A 201 5.49 -23.03 9.22
N GLN A 202 6.18 -23.80 8.38
CA GLN A 202 6.47 -23.42 6.99
C GLN A 202 5.19 -23.12 6.17
N THR A 203 4.11 -23.86 6.43
CA THR A 203 2.80 -23.63 5.79
C THR A 203 2.18 -22.30 6.19
N MET A 204 2.35 -21.85 7.44
CA MET A 204 1.94 -20.52 7.89
C MET A 204 2.72 -19.43 7.14
N VAL A 205 4.03 -19.61 6.96
CA VAL A 205 4.87 -18.69 6.17
C VAL A 205 4.37 -18.59 4.73
N TRP A 206 4.10 -19.72 4.07
CA TRP A 206 3.58 -19.72 2.70
C TRP A 206 2.22 -19.01 2.59
N GLY A 207 1.28 -19.32 3.51
CA GLY A 207 -0.02 -18.64 3.54
C GLY A 207 0.12 -17.12 3.66
N MET A 208 0.97 -16.65 4.57
CA MET A 208 1.21 -15.23 4.79
C MET A 208 1.87 -14.55 3.58
N LEU A 209 2.86 -15.18 2.96
CA LEU A 209 3.53 -14.63 1.77
C LEU A 209 2.60 -14.58 0.55
N LEU A 210 1.77 -15.59 0.33
CA LEU A 210 0.77 -15.59 -0.73
C LEU A 210 -0.29 -14.50 -0.51
N MET A 211 -0.73 -14.28 0.71
CA MET A 211 -1.62 -13.18 1.04
C MET A 211 -0.95 -11.81 0.87
N ALA A 212 0.34 -11.68 1.19
CA ALA A 212 1.11 -10.47 0.91
C ALA A 212 1.22 -10.19 -0.59
N LEU A 213 1.47 -11.22 -1.42
CA LEU A 213 1.45 -11.12 -2.88
C LEU A 213 0.05 -10.76 -3.40
N CYS A 214 -1.02 -11.34 -2.86
CA CYS A 214 -2.39 -10.99 -3.19
C CYS A 214 -2.64 -9.50 -2.95
N PHE A 215 -2.31 -8.98 -1.77
CA PHE A 215 -2.51 -7.58 -1.41
C PHE A 215 -1.65 -6.63 -2.27
N TRP A 216 -0.47 -7.06 -2.64
CA TRP A 216 0.41 -6.31 -3.53
C TRP A 216 -0.20 -6.21 -4.95
N MET A 217 -0.60 -7.36 -5.55
CA MET A 217 -1.23 -7.38 -6.88
C MET A 217 -2.55 -6.59 -6.90
N TYR A 218 -3.38 -6.73 -5.86
CA TYR A 218 -4.58 -5.92 -5.64
C TYR A 218 -4.25 -4.43 -5.64
N SER A 219 -3.24 -4.02 -4.88
CA SER A 219 -2.86 -2.61 -4.75
C SER A 219 -2.43 -2.02 -6.09
N ILE A 220 -1.69 -2.77 -6.91
CA ILE A 220 -1.31 -2.36 -8.27
C ILE A 220 -2.54 -2.28 -9.17
N ALA A 221 -3.40 -3.29 -9.18
CA ALA A 221 -4.61 -3.29 -10.01
C ALA A 221 -5.51 -2.08 -9.73
N VAL A 222 -5.75 -1.80 -8.45
CA VAL A 222 -6.59 -0.68 -8.02
C VAL A 222 -5.91 0.66 -8.31
N ALA A 223 -4.59 0.81 -8.06
CA ALA A 223 -3.87 2.03 -8.37
C ALA A 223 -3.89 2.34 -9.88
N LEU A 224 -3.68 1.33 -10.74
CA LEU A 224 -3.77 1.48 -12.19
C LEU A 224 -5.18 1.85 -12.65
N THR A 225 -6.21 1.29 -12.02
CA THR A 225 -7.61 1.64 -12.33
C THR A 225 -7.91 3.08 -11.93
N ARG A 226 -7.52 3.50 -10.72
CA ARG A 226 -7.72 4.87 -10.23
C ARG A 226 -6.93 5.90 -11.02
N VAL A 227 -5.65 5.63 -11.33
CA VAL A 227 -4.85 6.59 -12.10
C VAL A 227 -5.44 6.82 -13.50
N ARG A 228 -6.03 5.80 -14.13
CA ARG A 228 -6.75 6.01 -15.39
C ARG A 228 -7.96 6.91 -15.22
N ALA A 229 -8.75 6.74 -14.17
CA ALA A 229 -9.87 7.64 -13.87
C ALA A 229 -9.40 9.08 -13.64
N ILE A 230 -8.34 9.28 -12.85
CA ILE A 230 -7.74 10.59 -12.59
C ILE A 230 -7.20 11.22 -13.89
N ILE A 231 -6.59 10.44 -14.78
CA ILE A 231 -6.12 10.90 -16.09
C ILE A 231 -7.29 11.42 -16.92
N LEU A 232 -8.38 10.66 -17.03
CA LEU A 232 -9.56 11.06 -17.79
C LEU A 232 -10.17 12.35 -17.24
N GLU A 233 -10.24 12.48 -15.93
CA GLU A 233 -10.77 13.68 -15.27
C GLU A 233 -9.87 14.91 -15.51
N ARG A 234 -8.57 14.78 -15.25
CA ARG A 234 -7.62 15.90 -15.39
C ARG A 234 -7.35 16.32 -16.82
N GLU A 235 -7.45 15.39 -17.79
CA GLU A 235 -7.21 15.62 -19.22
C GLU A 235 -8.51 15.73 -20.03
N ARG A 236 -9.69 15.83 -19.40
CA ARG A 236 -11.01 15.81 -20.05
C ARG A 236 -11.22 16.81 -21.20
N HIS A 237 -10.44 17.88 -21.22
CA HIS A 237 -10.54 18.92 -22.26
C HIS A 237 -9.58 18.68 -23.44
N THR A 238 -8.77 17.61 -23.40
CA THR A 238 -7.84 17.28 -24.49
C THR A 238 -8.53 16.42 -25.56
N ASP A 239 -8.13 16.58 -26.83
CA ASP A 239 -8.77 15.86 -27.93
C ASP A 239 -8.53 14.34 -27.87
N TRP A 240 -7.36 13.92 -27.36
CA TRP A 240 -7.08 12.50 -27.24
C TRP A 240 -8.02 11.79 -26.24
N VAL A 241 -8.48 12.48 -25.20
CA VAL A 241 -9.46 11.90 -24.23
C VAL A 241 -10.83 11.77 -24.89
N LYS A 242 -11.28 12.76 -25.68
CA LYS A 242 -12.53 12.67 -26.44
C LYS A 242 -12.58 11.42 -27.30
N HIS A 243 -11.49 11.15 -28.06
CA HIS A 243 -11.39 9.95 -28.90
C HIS A 243 -11.18 8.63 -28.10
N ALA A 244 -10.74 8.69 -26.85
CA ALA A 244 -10.51 7.49 -26.03
C ALA A 244 -11.77 6.99 -25.32
N VAL A 245 -12.84 7.83 -25.25
CA VAL A 245 -14.12 7.50 -24.60
C VAL A 245 -15.28 7.33 -25.60
N GLU A 246 -15.06 7.68 -26.89
CA GLU A 246 -15.93 7.30 -28.02
C GLU A 246 -15.71 5.82 -28.38
#